data_160d8c657672e2e821d294add681bec5
#
_entry.id   160d8c657672e2e821d294add681bec5
#
_cell.length_a   1.000
_cell.length_b   1.000
_cell.length_c   1.000
_cell.angle_alpha   90.00
_cell.angle_beta   90.00
_cell.angle_gamma   90.00
#
_symmetry.space_group_name_H-M   'P 1'
#
loop_
_entity.id
_entity.type
_entity.pdbx_description
1 polymer ?
#
loop_
_entity_poly.entity_id
_entity_poly.type
_entity_poly.pdbx_seq_one_letter_code
_entity_poly.pdbx_strand_id
1 'polypeptide(L)'
;MEARYRSAKTLQAAFLERYSENGRVVRTEAGIAYFRRPGKMRWEYQSPEKNLFLVDGKSAWFYVPADHTVTRVPAKQSTDWRTPLALLAGEMRVSRVCSRIEPAVDEKPESSDHVVLFCKVRGAGSEARKQGSQEASLQSGDASEAVFFEIVADSGELVRVLVRQPGGVAVEFHFTNWQADPVVDDSLFHFRVPPGVAIVNGELPADDIKVNP
;
A
#
# COMPACT_ATOMS: atom_id res chain seq x y z
N MET A 1 7.95 0.50 16.01
CA MET A 1 7.13 -0.15 14.96
C MET A 1 7.49 -1.63 14.79
N GLU A 2 8.68 -2.02 14.28
CA GLU A 2 9.00 -3.45 14.02
C GLU A 2 8.81 -4.36 15.24
N ALA A 3 9.28 -3.94 16.42
CA ALA A 3 9.15 -4.74 17.65
C ALA A 3 7.69 -5.02 18.02
N ARG A 4 6.79 -4.05 17.80
CA ARG A 4 5.37 -4.16 18.13
C ARG A 4 4.68 -5.27 17.32
N TYR A 5 5.00 -5.37 16.03
CA TYR A 5 4.28 -6.27 15.12
C TYR A 5 5.00 -7.59 14.84
N ARG A 6 6.27 -7.73 15.25
CA ARG A 6 7.14 -8.87 14.88
C ARG A 6 6.59 -10.22 15.34
N SER A 7 6.00 -10.32 16.52
CA SER A 7 5.52 -11.57 17.11
C SER A 7 4.20 -12.06 16.48
N ALA A 8 3.37 -11.18 15.97
CA ALA A 8 2.08 -11.55 15.41
C ALA A 8 2.24 -12.32 14.09
N LYS A 9 1.51 -13.41 13.92
CA LYS A 9 1.40 -14.16 12.65
C LYS A 9 0.42 -13.49 11.71
N THR A 10 -0.65 -12.92 12.25
CA THR A 10 -1.70 -12.20 11.53
C THR A 10 -1.92 -10.85 12.20
N LEU A 11 -2.14 -9.83 11.40
CA LEU A 11 -2.53 -8.50 11.86
C LEU A 11 -3.82 -8.10 11.16
N GLN A 12 -4.65 -7.36 11.86
CA GLN A 12 -5.85 -6.73 11.31
C GLN A 12 -5.88 -5.27 11.73
N ALA A 13 -6.34 -4.40 10.82
CA ALA A 13 -6.64 -3.00 11.13
C ALA A 13 -7.81 -2.50 10.29
N ALA A 14 -8.56 -1.53 10.81
CA ALA A 14 -9.39 -0.69 9.99
C ALA A 14 -8.51 0.32 9.26
N PHE A 15 -8.85 0.64 8.01
CA PHE A 15 -8.12 1.65 7.23
C PHE A 15 -9.07 2.68 6.61
N LEU A 16 -8.53 3.88 6.44
CA LEU A 16 -9.05 4.92 5.56
C LEU A 16 -7.96 5.23 4.53
N GLU A 17 -8.25 5.06 3.25
CA GLU A 17 -7.37 5.39 2.14
C GLU A 17 -7.84 6.68 1.48
N ARG A 18 -6.90 7.60 1.23
CA ARG A 18 -7.13 8.84 0.47
C ARG A 18 -6.20 8.86 -0.71
N TYR A 19 -6.76 8.96 -1.89
CA TYR A 19 -6.03 9.21 -3.12
C TYR A 19 -6.12 10.69 -3.47
N SER A 20 -5.00 11.33 -3.73
CA SER A 20 -4.92 12.75 -4.05
C SER A 20 -4.06 13.02 -5.28
N GLU A 21 -4.46 14.03 -6.03
CA GLU A 21 -3.77 14.58 -7.19
C GLU A 21 -3.51 16.06 -6.96
N ASN A 22 -2.25 16.49 -7.13
CA ASN A 22 -1.83 17.87 -6.93
C ASN A 22 -2.32 18.48 -5.60
N GLY A 23 -2.31 17.67 -4.53
CA GLY A 23 -2.73 18.08 -3.19
C GLY A 23 -4.25 18.09 -2.97
N ARG A 24 -5.06 17.72 -3.96
CA ARG A 24 -6.51 17.62 -3.83
C ARG A 24 -6.92 16.16 -3.66
N VAL A 25 -7.64 15.84 -2.59
CA VAL A 25 -8.23 14.52 -2.40
C VAL A 25 -9.32 14.31 -3.45
N VAL A 26 -9.17 13.28 -4.28
CA VAL A 26 -10.12 12.93 -5.36
C VAL A 26 -10.89 11.66 -5.06
N ARG A 27 -10.36 10.79 -4.17
CA ARG A 27 -11.05 9.58 -3.73
C ARG A 27 -10.73 9.28 -2.27
N THR A 28 -11.73 8.79 -1.55
CA THR A 28 -11.61 8.31 -0.17
C THR A 28 -12.32 6.98 -0.07
N GLU A 29 -11.61 5.99 0.45
CA GLU A 29 -12.11 4.63 0.62
C GLU A 29 -11.82 4.14 2.03
N ALA A 30 -12.62 3.22 2.55
CA ALA A 30 -12.44 2.68 3.87
C ALA A 30 -12.76 1.19 3.91
N GLY A 31 -12.13 0.48 4.86
CA GLY A 31 -12.36 -0.94 5.00
C GLY A 31 -11.52 -1.59 6.08
N ILE A 32 -11.27 -2.88 5.92
CA ILE A 32 -10.47 -3.68 6.84
C ILE A 32 -9.31 -4.32 6.06
N ALA A 33 -8.11 -4.19 6.60
CA ALA A 33 -6.92 -4.82 6.06
C ALA A 33 -6.44 -5.94 6.98
N TYR A 34 -6.05 -7.06 6.38
CA TYR A 34 -5.44 -8.21 7.05
C TYR A 34 -4.07 -8.48 6.45
N PHE A 35 -3.09 -8.75 7.29
CA PHE A 35 -1.73 -9.10 6.90
C PHE A 35 -1.34 -10.40 7.58
N ARG A 36 -1.00 -11.42 6.80
CA ARG A 36 -0.58 -12.73 7.34
C ARG A 36 0.77 -13.14 6.79
N ARG A 37 1.63 -13.55 7.67
CA ARG A 37 2.95 -14.08 7.31
C ARG A 37 2.89 -15.55 6.91
N PRO A 38 3.67 -15.95 5.89
CA PRO A 38 4.49 -15.09 5.04
C PRO A 38 3.72 -14.51 3.83
N GLY A 39 3.86 -13.21 3.61
CA GLY A 39 3.56 -12.56 2.32
C GLY A 39 2.11 -12.56 1.84
N LYS A 40 1.12 -12.67 2.74
CA LYS A 40 -0.29 -12.62 2.38
C LYS A 40 -0.93 -11.34 2.91
N MET A 41 -1.74 -10.70 2.07
CA MET A 41 -2.50 -9.51 2.42
C MET A 41 -3.91 -9.62 1.87
N ARG A 42 -4.88 -9.05 2.58
CA ARG A 42 -6.26 -8.90 2.14
C ARG A 42 -6.77 -7.53 2.56
N TRP A 43 -7.31 -6.79 1.61
CA TRP A 43 -7.92 -5.48 1.82
C TRP A 43 -9.37 -5.57 1.37
N GLU A 44 -10.27 -5.49 2.31
CA GLU A 44 -11.71 -5.48 2.09
C GLU A 44 -12.22 -4.05 2.13
N TYR A 45 -12.42 -3.46 0.97
CA TYR A 45 -13.05 -2.16 0.85
C TYR A 45 -14.54 -2.28 1.16
N GLN A 46 -15.05 -1.39 2.01
CA GLN A 46 -16.43 -1.41 2.46
C GLN A 46 -17.19 -0.13 2.05
N SER A 47 -16.45 0.95 1.78
CA SER A 47 -17.00 2.25 1.40
C SER A 47 -16.04 2.96 0.46
N PRO A 48 -16.53 3.67 -0.58
CA PRO A 48 -17.92 3.71 -1.03
C PRO A 48 -18.35 2.41 -1.71
N GLU A 49 -17.41 1.65 -2.27
CA GLU A 49 -17.67 0.41 -2.99
C GLU A 49 -17.01 -0.79 -2.34
N LYS A 50 -17.62 -1.96 -2.54
CA LYS A 50 -17.10 -3.22 -1.99
C LYS A 50 -16.11 -3.85 -2.96
N ASN A 51 -14.88 -3.39 -2.95
CA ASN A 51 -13.78 -3.98 -3.70
C ASN A 51 -12.94 -4.90 -2.83
N LEU A 52 -12.14 -5.75 -3.45
CA LEU A 52 -11.23 -6.62 -2.74
C LEU A 52 -9.87 -6.62 -3.42
N PHE A 53 -8.83 -6.30 -2.65
CA PHE A 53 -7.45 -6.58 -3.05
C PHE A 53 -6.90 -7.71 -2.18
N LEU A 54 -6.27 -8.72 -2.80
CA LEU A 54 -5.74 -9.87 -2.08
C LEU A 54 -4.42 -10.32 -2.68
N VAL A 55 -3.43 -10.56 -1.82
CA VAL A 55 -2.18 -11.25 -2.16
C VAL A 55 -2.17 -12.58 -1.42
N ASP A 56 -2.16 -13.69 -2.16
CA ASP A 56 -2.19 -15.05 -1.61
C ASP A 56 -0.79 -15.65 -1.39
N GLY A 57 0.27 -14.86 -1.63
CA GLY A 57 1.68 -15.26 -1.62
C GLY A 57 2.21 -15.67 -3.01
N LYS A 58 1.37 -15.90 -4.00
CA LYS A 58 1.75 -16.24 -5.38
C LYS A 58 1.23 -15.22 -6.38
N SER A 59 -0.01 -14.81 -6.22
CA SER A 59 -0.72 -13.87 -7.09
C SER A 59 -1.27 -12.72 -6.27
N ALA A 60 -1.37 -11.56 -6.91
CA ALA A 60 -2.18 -10.45 -6.46
C ALA A 60 -3.48 -10.43 -7.29
N TRP A 61 -4.58 -10.22 -6.63
CA TRP A 61 -5.93 -10.22 -7.15
C TRP A 61 -6.59 -8.91 -6.81
N PHE A 62 -7.23 -8.29 -7.79
CA PHE A 62 -8.10 -7.14 -7.56
C PHE A 62 -9.48 -7.44 -8.13
N TYR A 63 -10.46 -7.57 -7.24
CA TYR A 63 -11.84 -7.92 -7.59
C TYR A 63 -12.74 -6.70 -7.42
N VAL A 64 -13.45 -6.35 -8.50
CA VAL A 64 -14.44 -5.29 -8.57
C VAL A 64 -15.81 -5.94 -8.83
N PRO A 65 -16.61 -6.17 -7.79
CA PRO A 65 -17.91 -6.80 -7.92
C PRO A 65 -18.86 -6.07 -8.87
N ALA A 66 -18.84 -4.73 -8.85
CA ALA A 66 -19.71 -3.91 -9.71
C ALA A 66 -19.46 -4.16 -11.20
N ASP A 67 -18.23 -4.44 -11.59
CA ASP A 67 -17.84 -4.67 -12.99
C ASP A 67 -17.83 -6.16 -13.37
N HIS A 68 -18.11 -7.04 -12.41
CA HIS A 68 -17.98 -8.50 -12.60
C HIS A 68 -16.60 -8.92 -13.13
N THR A 69 -15.54 -8.22 -12.71
CA THR A 69 -14.16 -8.48 -13.15
C THR A 69 -13.23 -8.76 -12.00
N VAL A 70 -12.22 -9.56 -12.27
CA VAL A 70 -11.06 -9.75 -11.39
C VAL A 70 -9.79 -9.67 -12.21
N THR A 71 -8.90 -8.78 -11.81
CA THR A 71 -7.55 -8.70 -12.36
C THR A 71 -6.63 -9.60 -11.54
N ARG A 72 -5.76 -10.35 -12.23
CA ARG A 72 -4.76 -11.22 -11.61
C ARG A 72 -3.39 -10.93 -12.18
N VAL A 73 -2.41 -10.72 -11.30
CA VAL A 73 -0.98 -10.62 -11.66
C VAL A 73 -0.14 -11.49 -10.73
N PRO A 74 1.06 -11.95 -11.15
CA PRO A 74 2.00 -12.57 -10.23
C PRO A 74 2.37 -11.59 -9.11
N ALA A 75 2.36 -12.02 -7.84
CA ALA A 75 2.61 -11.15 -6.69
C ALA A 75 3.95 -10.38 -6.78
N LYS A 76 4.97 -10.99 -7.39
CA LYS A 76 6.29 -10.36 -7.61
C LYS A 76 6.29 -9.24 -8.65
N GLN A 77 5.26 -9.18 -9.49
CA GLN A 77 5.09 -8.17 -10.55
C GLN A 77 4.07 -7.10 -10.18
N SER A 78 3.47 -7.21 -8.99
CA SER A 78 2.56 -6.19 -8.50
C SER A 78 3.36 -4.93 -8.15
N THR A 79 3.09 -3.85 -8.86
CA THR A 79 3.65 -2.49 -8.61
C THR A 79 2.67 -1.62 -7.82
N ASP A 80 1.69 -2.23 -7.20
CA ASP A 80 0.65 -1.56 -6.43
C ASP A 80 1.24 -0.71 -5.27
N TRP A 81 0.66 0.46 -5.02
CA TRP A 81 1.08 1.39 -3.94
C TRP A 81 0.96 0.79 -2.54
N ARG A 82 0.26 -0.33 -2.38
CA ARG A 82 0.23 -1.11 -1.12
C ARG A 82 1.52 -1.91 -0.90
N THR A 83 2.44 -1.92 -1.89
CA THR A 83 3.73 -2.62 -1.81
C THR A 83 4.54 -2.24 -0.57
N PRO A 84 4.64 -0.96 -0.15
CA PRO A 84 5.32 -0.61 1.09
C PRO A 84 4.71 -1.27 2.33
N LEU A 85 3.41 -1.59 2.29
CA LEU A 85 2.71 -2.28 3.38
C LEU A 85 2.94 -3.80 3.40
N ALA A 86 3.57 -4.36 2.36
CA ALA A 86 4.00 -5.76 2.34
C ALA A 86 4.97 -6.09 3.48
N LEU A 87 5.63 -5.08 4.06
CA LEU A 87 6.44 -5.26 5.27
C LEU A 87 5.61 -5.85 6.44
N LEU A 88 4.32 -5.51 6.53
CA LEU A 88 3.41 -6.01 7.58
C LEU A 88 3.08 -7.50 7.41
N ALA A 89 3.04 -7.96 6.15
CA ALA A 89 2.83 -9.37 5.80
C ALA A 89 4.15 -10.16 5.72
N GLY A 90 5.28 -9.47 5.69
CA GLY A 90 6.62 -10.05 5.58
C GLY A 90 7.31 -10.26 6.93
N GLU A 91 8.64 -10.16 6.94
CA GLU A 91 9.47 -10.34 8.14
C GLU A 91 9.48 -9.11 9.08
N MET A 92 8.66 -8.10 8.82
CA MET A 92 8.64 -6.83 9.56
C MET A 92 10.01 -6.15 9.66
N ARG A 93 10.79 -6.22 8.58
CA ARG A 93 12.07 -5.53 8.47
C ARG A 93 11.95 -4.35 7.51
N VAL A 94 11.84 -3.16 8.06
CA VAL A 94 11.74 -1.92 7.26
C VAL A 94 12.97 -1.78 6.35
N SER A 95 14.14 -2.23 6.79
CA SER A 95 15.38 -2.24 6.00
C SER A 95 15.31 -3.10 4.73
N ARG A 96 14.34 -4.00 4.58
CA ARG A 96 14.11 -4.74 3.32
C ARG A 96 13.36 -3.92 2.29
N VAL A 97 12.48 -3.04 2.74
CA VAL A 97 11.70 -2.13 1.88
C VAL A 97 12.45 -0.83 1.67
N CYS A 98 13.03 -0.26 2.72
CA CYS A 98 13.73 1.01 2.69
C CYS A 98 15.25 0.82 2.56
N SER A 99 15.86 1.54 1.63
CA SER A 99 17.31 1.67 1.54
C SER A 99 17.86 2.67 2.55
N ARG A 100 17.06 3.65 2.95
CA ARG A 100 17.35 4.69 3.95
C ARG A 100 16.09 4.99 4.74
N ILE A 101 16.24 5.20 6.04
CA ILE A 101 15.19 5.65 6.94
C ILE A 101 15.76 6.77 7.80
N GLU A 102 15.02 7.86 7.91
CA GLU A 102 15.39 9.02 8.70
C GLU A 102 14.13 9.76 9.18
N PRO A 103 14.22 10.60 10.23
CA PRO A 103 13.11 11.48 10.57
C PRO A 103 12.74 12.36 9.38
N ALA A 104 11.45 12.48 9.11
CA ALA A 104 10.97 13.33 8.03
C ALA A 104 11.14 14.81 8.39
N VAL A 105 11.64 15.62 7.44
CA VAL A 105 11.81 17.07 7.60
C VAL A 105 10.60 17.82 7.03
N ASP A 106 10.07 17.33 5.90
CA ASP A 106 9.04 18.02 5.11
C ASP A 106 7.62 17.49 5.36
N GLU A 107 7.49 16.49 6.24
CA GLU A 107 6.20 15.90 6.62
C GLU A 107 6.03 15.99 8.13
N LYS A 108 4.95 16.66 8.55
CA LYS A 108 4.65 16.86 9.98
C LYS A 108 3.78 15.74 10.52
N PRO A 109 4.00 15.32 11.77
CA PRO A 109 3.09 14.39 12.42
C PRO A 109 1.71 15.05 12.66
N GLU A 110 0.66 14.25 12.64
CA GLU A 110 -0.70 14.69 12.92
C GLU A 110 -0.95 14.94 14.42
N SER A 111 -0.12 14.33 15.29
CA SER A 111 -0.19 14.50 16.74
C SER A 111 1.21 14.72 17.32
N SER A 112 1.27 15.42 18.47
CA SER A 112 2.53 15.74 19.16
C SER A 112 3.26 14.51 19.72
N ASP A 113 2.55 13.41 19.95
CA ASP A 113 3.08 12.12 20.40
C ASP A 113 3.43 11.16 19.26
N HIS A 114 3.33 11.64 18.02
CA HIS A 114 3.71 10.90 16.82
C HIS A 114 5.07 11.33 16.29
N VAL A 115 5.71 10.45 15.56
CA VAL A 115 6.91 10.72 14.76
C VAL A 115 6.69 10.25 13.34
N VAL A 116 7.21 11.02 12.37
CA VAL A 116 7.17 10.67 10.96
C VAL A 116 8.55 10.26 10.50
N LEU A 117 8.63 9.10 9.86
CA LEU A 117 9.85 8.54 9.29
C LEU A 117 9.75 8.55 7.77
N PHE A 118 10.73 9.17 7.13
CA PHE A 118 10.92 9.07 5.69
C PHE A 118 11.60 7.75 5.34
N CYS A 119 11.12 7.08 4.30
CA CYS A 119 11.67 5.85 3.76
C CYS A 119 11.98 6.03 2.27
N LYS A 120 13.24 5.92 1.89
CA LYS A 120 13.62 5.77 0.49
C LYS A 120 13.46 4.31 0.09
N VAL A 121 12.47 4.02 -0.78
CA VAL A 121 12.17 2.65 -1.21
C VAL A 121 13.32 2.06 -2.02
N ARG A 122 13.62 0.77 -1.80
CA ARG A 122 14.62 0.04 -2.58
C ARG A 122 14.11 -0.21 -3.99
N GLY A 123 14.91 0.12 -5.00
CA GLY A 123 14.57 -0.11 -6.41
C GLY A 123 13.74 1.00 -7.06
N ALA A 124 13.18 1.94 -6.31
CA ALA A 124 12.55 3.12 -6.87
C ALA A 124 13.62 3.99 -7.53
N GLY A 125 13.85 3.84 -8.81
CA GLY A 125 14.86 4.61 -9.58
C GLY A 125 15.73 3.80 -10.54
N SER A 126 15.68 2.46 -10.51
CA SER A 126 16.51 1.65 -11.40
C SER A 126 15.84 1.36 -12.77
N GLU A 127 14.56 1.49 -12.91
CA GLU A 127 13.86 1.20 -14.18
C GLU A 127 13.74 2.43 -15.10
N ALA A 128 13.73 3.65 -14.56
CA ALA A 128 13.72 4.88 -15.37
C ALA A 128 15.04 5.08 -16.19
N ARG A 129 16.09 4.31 -15.91
CA ARG A 129 17.40 4.43 -16.59
C ARG A 129 17.58 3.50 -17.79
N LYS A 130 16.61 2.66 -18.13
CA LYS A 130 16.72 1.69 -19.25
C LYS A 130 16.06 2.12 -20.56
N GLN A 131 15.31 3.23 -20.57
CA GLN A 131 14.86 3.81 -21.86
C GLN A 131 15.64 5.09 -22.10
N GLY A 132 16.62 4.95 -23.03
CA GLY A 132 17.56 5.99 -23.37
C GLY A 132 16.93 7.25 -23.95
N SER A 133 17.37 8.36 -23.44
CA SER A 133 17.70 9.55 -24.23
C SER A 133 18.61 10.43 -23.37
N GLN A 134 19.85 10.57 -23.85
CA GLN A 134 20.74 11.66 -23.47
C GLN A 134 20.04 12.97 -23.85
N GLU A 135 20.06 13.91 -22.93
CA GLU A 135 19.63 15.31 -22.97
C GLU A 135 18.40 15.61 -22.11
N ALA A 136 18.62 15.72 -20.82
CA ALA A 136 17.91 16.62 -19.90
C ALA A 136 18.60 16.62 -18.52
N SER A 137 19.81 17.07 -18.46
CA SER A 137 20.45 17.51 -17.22
C SER A 137 20.02 18.94 -16.97
N LEU A 138 19.65 19.22 -15.71
CA LEU A 138 19.34 20.51 -15.09
C LEU A 138 17.84 20.83 -15.01
N GLN A 139 17.29 20.58 -13.84
CA GLN A 139 16.00 20.99 -13.28
C GLN A 139 14.96 19.84 -13.16
N SER A 140 15.24 18.93 -12.25
CA SER A 140 14.17 18.13 -11.62
C SER A 140 14.68 17.69 -10.27
N GLY A 141 14.08 18.22 -9.21
CA GLY A 141 14.20 17.60 -7.89
C GLY A 141 13.93 16.11 -8.01
N ASP A 142 14.63 15.31 -7.22
CA ASP A 142 14.62 13.83 -7.20
C ASP A 142 13.15 13.33 -7.19
N ALA A 143 12.55 13.13 -8.37
CA ALA A 143 11.17 12.71 -8.56
C ALA A 143 11.06 11.19 -8.36
N SER A 144 11.60 10.69 -7.24
CA SER A 144 11.48 9.31 -6.81
C SER A 144 10.27 9.14 -5.89
N GLU A 145 9.69 7.97 -5.90
CA GLU A 145 8.65 7.58 -4.93
C GLU A 145 9.16 7.78 -3.50
N ALA A 146 8.41 8.52 -2.69
CA ALA A 146 8.71 8.80 -1.30
C ALA A 146 7.63 8.17 -0.41
N VAL A 147 8.06 7.40 0.58
CA VAL A 147 7.16 6.78 1.55
C VAL A 147 7.44 7.32 2.95
N PHE A 148 6.37 7.67 3.64
CA PHE A 148 6.43 8.14 5.01
C PHE A 148 5.62 7.22 5.91
N PHE A 149 6.18 6.87 7.06
CA PHE A 149 5.51 6.11 8.11
C PHE A 149 5.33 7.00 9.32
N GLU A 150 4.11 7.25 9.73
CA GLU A 150 3.80 7.90 10.99
C GLU A 150 3.46 6.88 12.04
N ILE A 151 4.12 6.97 13.17
CA ILE A 151 3.98 6.04 14.29
C ILE A 151 3.79 6.80 15.59
N VAL A 152 3.05 6.21 16.52
CA VAL A 152 3.02 6.66 17.91
C VAL A 152 4.41 6.44 18.51
N ALA A 153 5.05 7.46 19.05
CA ALA A 153 6.44 7.41 19.50
C ALA A 153 6.70 6.32 20.55
N ASP A 154 5.86 6.25 21.57
CA ASP A 154 6.04 5.35 22.70
C ASP A 154 5.69 3.90 22.37
N SER A 155 4.58 3.66 21.66
CA SER A 155 4.10 2.31 21.39
C SER A 155 4.65 1.71 20.09
N GLY A 156 5.11 2.54 19.17
CA GLY A 156 5.50 2.16 17.81
C GLY A 156 4.32 1.71 16.95
N GLU A 157 3.09 2.10 17.32
CA GLU A 157 1.90 1.81 16.53
C GLU A 157 1.91 2.60 15.23
N LEU A 158 1.68 1.92 14.12
CA LEU A 158 1.57 2.55 12.81
C LEU A 158 0.18 3.18 12.67
N VAL A 159 0.14 4.48 12.47
CA VAL A 159 -1.11 5.24 12.35
C VAL A 159 -1.34 5.76 10.95
N ARG A 160 -0.24 6.09 10.22
CA ARG A 160 -0.36 6.60 8.85
C ARG A 160 0.77 6.10 7.98
N VAL A 161 0.47 5.80 6.72
CA VAL A 161 1.45 5.60 5.65
C VAL A 161 1.09 6.51 4.50
N LEU A 162 2.02 7.36 4.09
CA LEU A 162 1.87 8.25 2.94
C LEU A 162 2.86 7.84 1.86
N VAL A 163 2.35 7.56 0.66
CA VAL A 163 3.13 7.28 -0.55
C VAL A 163 2.97 8.45 -1.49
N ARG A 164 4.06 9.17 -1.78
CA ARG A 164 4.10 10.23 -2.79
C ARG A 164 4.75 9.68 -4.04
N GLN A 165 4.08 9.84 -5.15
CA GLN A 165 4.57 9.43 -6.47
C GLN A 165 4.94 10.65 -7.31
N PRO A 166 5.79 10.48 -8.34
CA PRO A 166 6.02 11.50 -9.34
C PRO A 166 4.70 11.98 -9.97
N GLY A 167 4.65 13.25 -10.40
CA GLY A 167 3.46 13.80 -11.03
C GLY A 167 2.37 14.31 -10.09
N GLY A 168 2.68 14.46 -8.78
CA GLY A 168 1.77 15.07 -7.82
C GLY A 168 0.70 14.12 -7.27
N VAL A 169 0.84 12.83 -7.52
CA VAL A 169 -0.03 11.79 -6.96
C VAL A 169 0.43 11.41 -5.55
N ALA A 170 -0.51 11.28 -4.63
CA ALA A 170 -0.25 10.73 -3.31
C ALA A 170 -1.37 9.81 -2.85
N VAL A 171 -0.98 8.72 -2.18
CA VAL A 171 -1.91 7.79 -1.53
C VAL A 171 -1.56 7.74 -0.05
N GLU A 172 -2.57 7.97 0.77
CA GLU A 172 -2.44 8.03 2.22
C GLU A 172 -3.36 6.99 2.86
N PHE A 173 -2.79 6.20 3.74
CA PHE A 173 -3.52 5.22 4.55
C PHE A 173 -3.48 5.64 6.01
N HIS A 174 -4.63 5.78 6.64
CA HIS A 174 -4.77 5.88 8.09
C HIS A 174 -5.23 4.56 8.65
N PHE A 175 -4.58 4.09 9.71
CA PHE A 175 -4.89 2.82 10.36
C PHE A 175 -5.37 3.03 11.78
N THR A 176 -6.39 2.28 12.14
CA THR A 176 -6.95 2.25 13.50
C THR A 176 -7.32 0.82 13.89
N ASN A 177 -7.60 0.61 15.18
CA ASN A 177 -8.11 -0.67 15.69
C ASN A 177 -7.22 -1.87 15.36
N TRP A 178 -5.91 -1.72 15.53
CA TRP A 178 -4.96 -2.81 15.34
C TRP A 178 -5.25 -4.00 16.26
N GLN A 179 -5.31 -5.18 15.68
CA GLN A 179 -5.44 -6.45 16.38
C GLN A 179 -4.31 -7.38 15.96
N ALA A 180 -3.64 -7.99 16.93
CA ALA A 180 -2.65 -9.03 16.72
C ALA A 180 -3.31 -10.40 16.88
N ASP A 181 -2.99 -11.30 15.95
CA ASP A 181 -3.48 -12.68 15.90
C ASP A 181 -4.99 -12.83 16.07
N PRO A 182 -5.82 -12.06 15.31
CA PRO A 182 -7.25 -12.25 15.31
C PRO A 182 -7.60 -13.67 14.85
N VAL A 183 -8.71 -14.20 15.36
CA VAL A 183 -9.22 -15.51 14.94
C VAL A 183 -9.81 -15.36 13.54
N VAL A 184 -9.07 -15.80 12.52
CA VAL A 184 -9.47 -15.76 11.11
C VAL A 184 -9.16 -17.10 10.45
N ASP A 185 -10.08 -17.53 9.57
CA ASP A 185 -9.89 -18.75 8.79
C ASP A 185 -8.82 -18.59 7.70
N ASP A 186 -8.12 -19.68 7.36
CA ASP A 186 -7.10 -19.66 6.31
C ASP A 186 -7.68 -19.32 4.94
N SER A 187 -8.94 -19.65 4.69
CA SER A 187 -9.64 -19.32 3.44
C SER A 187 -9.76 -17.83 3.18
N LEU A 188 -9.62 -16.98 4.22
CA LEU A 188 -9.59 -15.52 4.09
C LEU A 188 -8.52 -15.05 3.10
N PHE A 189 -7.42 -15.80 2.98
CA PHE A 189 -6.30 -15.47 2.10
C PHE A 189 -6.28 -16.31 0.82
N HIS A 190 -7.42 -16.87 0.42
CA HIS A 190 -7.59 -17.58 -0.84
C HIS A 190 -8.73 -16.96 -1.63
N PHE A 191 -8.42 -16.45 -2.82
CA PHE A 191 -9.46 -15.93 -3.70
C PHE A 191 -10.10 -17.06 -4.48
N ARG A 192 -11.42 -17.13 -4.42
CA ARG A 192 -12.25 -17.99 -5.28
C ARG A 192 -13.02 -17.09 -6.21
N VAL A 193 -12.77 -17.23 -7.50
CA VAL A 193 -13.47 -16.46 -8.53
C VAL A 193 -14.95 -16.79 -8.48
N PRO A 194 -15.84 -15.82 -8.26
CA PRO A 194 -17.28 -16.07 -8.27
C PRO A 194 -17.77 -16.49 -9.67
N PRO A 195 -18.88 -17.25 -9.77
CA PRO A 195 -19.47 -17.56 -11.05
C PRO A 195 -19.83 -16.30 -11.85
N GLY A 196 -19.53 -16.30 -13.15
CA GLY A 196 -19.84 -15.18 -14.04
C GLY A 196 -18.87 -14.01 -13.98
N VAL A 197 -17.79 -14.10 -13.18
CA VAL A 197 -16.75 -13.08 -13.11
C VAL A 197 -15.68 -13.34 -14.18
N ALA A 198 -15.34 -12.32 -14.97
CA ALA A 198 -14.27 -12.40 -15.95
C ALA A 198 -12.90 -12.22 -15.29
N ILE A 199 -11.95 -13.10 -15.62
CA ILE A 199 -10.56 -12.99 -15.18
C ILE A 199 -9.77 -12.23 -16.23
N VAL A 200 -9.18 -11.10 -15.83
CA VAL A 200 -8.27 -10.32 -16.65
C VAL A 200 -6.85 -10.57 -16.14
N ASN A 201 -5.99 -11.08 -17.01
CA ASN A 201 -4.57 -11.21 -16.71
C ASN A 201 -3.86 -9.97 -17.24
N GLY A 202 -3.10 -9.29 -16.39
CA GLY A 202 -2.42 -8.05 -16.77
C GLY A 202 -1.91 -7.27 -15.57
N GLU A 203 -1.63 -5.99 -15.77
CA GLU A 203 -1.32 -5.08 -14.69
C GLU A 203 -2.56 -4.85 -13.83
N LEU A 204 -2.35 -4.71 -12.51
CA LEU A 204 -3.41 -4.23 -11.63
C LEU A 204 -3.78 -2.81 -12.09
N PRO A 205 -5.08 -2.47 -12.13
CA PRO A 205 -5.48 -1.14 -12.53
C PRO A 205 -4.75 -0.12 -11.64
N ALA A 206 -3.90 0.69 -12.25
CA ALA A 206 -3.61 2.00 -11.71
C ALA A 206 -4.96 2.72 -11.79
N ASP A 207 -5.40 3.29 -10.66
CA ASP A 207 -6.73 3.91 -10.56
C ASP A 207 -7.01 4.82 -11.75
N ASP A 208 -7.57 4.27 -12.81
CA ASP A 208 -8.18 5.02 -13.88
C ASP A 208 -9.46 5.63 -13.32
N ILE A 209 -9.30 6.79 -12.69
CA ILE A 209 -10.42 7.65 -12.33
C ILE A 209 -11.02 8.13 -13.64
N LYS A 210 -11.97 7.38 -14.19
CA LYS A 210 -12.93 7.96 -15.10
C LYS A 210 -13.82 8.87 -14.27
N VAL A 211 -13.39 10.12 -14.13
CA VAL A 211 -14.29 11.21 -13.80
C VAL A 211 -15.25 11.29 -14.99
N ASN A 212 -16.40 10.65 -14.84
CA ASN A 212 -17.49 10.85 -15.77
C ASN A 212 -18.04 12.26 -15.52
N PRO A 213 -18.18 13.11 -16.55
CA PRO A 213 -18.60 14.50 -16.43
C PRO A 213 -20.03 14.65 -15.89
#